data_716d0de561f3dda069e69353946d8e48
#
_entry.id   716d0de561f3dda069e69353946d8e48
#
_cell.length_a   1.000
_cell.length_b   1.000
_cell.length_c   1.000
_cell.angle_alpha   90.00
_cell.angle_beta   90.00
_cell.angle_gamma   90.00
#
_symmetry.space_group_name_H-M   'P 1'
#
loop_
_entity.id
_entity.type
_entity.pdbx_description
1 polymer ?
#
loop_
_entity_poly.entity_id
_entity_poly.type
_entity_poly.pdbx_seq_one_letter_code
_entity_poly.pdbx_strand_id
1 'polypeptide(L)'
;GAVVLEVTLLDGLGTAGRCTCSFFRRRAAPAVVAPKEGVKIVQGADALTLYQWGTKTARHHFCKVCGIYMFHNQWADPDKIGVNMGTLDGVNPADHEPIQWRDGVNHPSDRKNE
;
A
#
# COMPACT_ATOMS: atom_id res chain seq x y z
N GLY A 1 -14.51 -3.03 9.50
CA GLY A 1 -13.54 -2.36 10.33
C GLY A 1 -13.75 -0.88 10.47
N ALA A 2 -12.84 -0.23 11.16
CA ALA A 2 -12.91 1.21 11.42
C ALA A 2 -12.71 2.04 10.16
N VAL A 3 -11.90 1.54 9.22
CA VAL A 3 -11.63 2.23 7.95
C VAL A 3 -12.19 1.40 6.80
N VAL A 4 -13.01 2.03 5.98
CA VAL A 4 -13.59 1.41 4.79
C VAL A 4 -13.24 2.25 3.56
N LEU A 5 -12.63 1.61 2.57
CA LEU A 5 -12.28 2.22 1.30
C LEU A 5 -13.14 1.63 0.17
N GLU A 6 -13.43 2.46 -0.81
CA GLU A 6 -13.97 2.02 -2.09
C GLU A 6 -12.88 2.26 -3.13
N VAL A 7 -12.46 1.19 -3.81
CA VAL A 7 -11.28 1.23 -4.68
C VAL A 7 -11.63 0.76 -6.09
N THR A 8 -11.25 1.57 -7.08
CA THR A 8 -11.26 1.18 -8.49
C THR A 8 -9.82 0.94 -8.92
N LEU A 9 -9.46 -0.31 -9.19
CA LEU A 9 -8.09 -0.69 -9.51
C LEU A 9 -7.72 -0.34 -10.95
N LEU A 10 -6.44 -0.05 -11.17
CA LEU A 10 -5.89 0.29 -12.48
C LEU A 10 -5.98 -0.89 -13.46
N ASP A 11 -5.66 -2.10 -12.99
CA ASP A 11 -5.64 -3.31 -13.81
C ASP A 11 -6.04 -4.54 -12.98
N GLY A 12 -7.14 -4.43 -12.25
CA GLY A 12 -7.59 -5.49 -11.34
C GLY A 12 -6.45 -5.95 -10.43
N LEU A 13 -6.25 -7.24 -10.31
CA LEU A 13 -5.16 -7.81 -9.51
C LEU A 13 -3.85 -7.99 -10.30
N GLY A 14 -3.83 -7.58 -11.57
CA GLY A 14 -2.66 -7.76 -12.44
C GLY A 14 -1.43 -6.95 -12.02
N THR A 15 -1.61 -5.92 -11.20
CA THR A 15 -0.51 -5.10 -10.70
C THR A 15 0.06 -5.59 -9.36
N ALA A 16 -0.44 -6.71 -8.83
CA ALA A 16 -0.03 -7.20 -7.52
C ALA A 16 1.48 -7.40 -7.40
N GLY A 17 2.05 -6.93 -6.31
CA GLY A 17 3.47 -7.07 -6.04
C GLY A 17 3.82 -6.74 -4.61
N ARG A 18 4.97 -7.25 -4.18
CA ARG A 18 5.58 -6.95 -2.88
C ARG A 18 6.88 -6.19 -3.12
N CYS A 19 7.30 -5.43 -2.12
CA CYS A 19 8.56 -4.68 -2.19
C CYS A 19 9.51 -5.16 -1.10
N THR A 20 10.80 -5.29 -1.44
CA THR A 20 11.83 -5.70 -0.49
C THR A 20 12.39 -4.56 0.36
N CYS A 21 11.85 -3.33 0.21
CA CYS A 21 12.29 -2.20 1.03
C CYS A 21 12.04 -2.44 2.52
N SER A 22 12.70 -1.65 3.36
CA SER A 22 12.64 -1.81 4.81
C SER A 22 11.21 -1.75 5.36
N PHE A 23 10.36 -0.94 4.75
CA PHE A 23 8.96 -0.82 5.15
C PHE A 23 8.14 -2.07 4.78
N PHE A 24 8.17 -2.46 3.50
CA PHE A 24 7.27 -3.51 2.99
C PHE A 24 7.76 -4.92 3.29
N ARG A 25 9.08 -5.16 3.30
CA ARG A 25 9.58 -6.52 3.61
C ARG A 25 9.18 -6.97 5.01
N ARG A 26 9.10 -6.03 5.95
CA ARG A 26 8.72 -6.34 7.34
C ARG A 26 7.25 -6.70 7.48
N ARG A 27 6.44 -6.25 6.53
CA ARG A 27 5.00 -6.52 6.52
C ARG A 27 4.61 -7.65 5.57
N ALA A 28 5.46 -7.92 4.58
CA ALA A 28 5.18 -8.89 3.51
C ALA A 28 3.83 -8.65 2.82
N ALA A 29 3.32 -7.42 2.87
CA ALA A 29 2.01 -7.09 2.35
C ALA A 29 2.07 -6.84 0.85
N PRO A 30 1.38 -7.63 0.02
CA PRO A 30 1.28 -7.33 -1.40
C PRO A 30 0.35 -6.15 -1.61
N ALA A 31 0.66 -5.32 -2.60
CA ALA A 31 -0.16 -4.19 -2.98
C ALA A 31 -0.62 -4.31 -4.41
N VAL A 32 -1.79 -3.77 -4.69
CA VAL A 32 -2.31 -3.58 -6.04
C VAL A 32 -2.45 -2.08 -6.30
N VAL A 33 -2.34 -1.68 -7.57
CA VAL A 33 -2.29 -0.28 -7.93
C VAL A 33 -3.66 0.25 -8.32
N ALA A 34 -3.99 1.42 -7.79
CA ALA A 34 -5.16 2.19 -8.18
C ALA A 34 -4.73 3.61 -8.58
N PRO A 35 -5.43 4.27 -9.52
CA PRO A 35 -5.21 5.68 -9.74
C PRO A 35 -5.66 6.47 -8.49
N LYS A 36 -5.06 7.61 -8.27
CA LYS A 36 -5.35 8.45 -7.10
C LYS A 36 -6.86 8.73 -6.94
N GLU A 37 -7.55 9.04 -8.02
CA GLU A 37 -8.98 9.30 -8.02
C GLU A 37 -9.83 8.03 -7.86
N GLY A 38 -9.23 6.85 -7.93
CA GLY A 38 -9.90 5.57 -7.78
C GLY A 38 -10.03 5.10 -6.32
N VAL A 39 -9.48 5.85 -5.36
CA VAL A 39 -9.55 5.49 -3.95
C VAL A 39 -10.42 6.49 -3.21
N LYS A 40 -11.51 6.00 -2.61
CA LYS A 40 -12.42 6.82 -1.80
C LYS A 40 -12.45 6.27 -0.38
N ILE A 41 -12.31 7.16 0.59
CA ILE A 41 -12.47 6.81 2.00
C ILE A 41 -13.96 6.95 2.33
N VAL A 42 -14.64 5.81 2.43
CA VAL A 42 -16.09 5.77 2.69
C VAL A 42 -16.38 5.97 4.17
N GLN A 43 -15.50 5.45 5.02
CA GLN A 43 -15.65 5.51 6.46
C GLN A 43 -14.28 5.53 7.13
N GLY A 44 -14.14 6.27 8.23
CA GLY A 44 -12.98 6.18 9.10
C GLY A 44 -11.79 7.00 8.66
N ALA A 45 -11.98 8.11 7.95
CA ALA A 45 -10.88 9.00 7.59
C ALA A 45 -10.09 9.47 8.82
N ASP A 46 -10.78 9.71 9.92
CA ASP A 46 -10.18 10.11 11.18
C ASP A 46 -9.48 8.97 11.93
N ALA A 47 -9.72 7.74 11.52
CA ALA A 47 -9.03 6.56 12.05
C ALA A 47 -7.75 6.21 11.26
N LEU A 48 -7.42 6.95 10.21
CA LEU A 48 -6.17 6.77 9.48
C LEU A 48 -5.04 7.56 10.13
N THR A 49 -3.88 6.94 10.22
CA THR A 49 -2.66 7.60 10.64
C THR A 49 -1.63 7.53 9.51
N LEU A 50 -0.80 8.57 9.41
CA LEU A 50 0.18 8.72 8.35
C LEU A 50 1.58 8.43 8.87
N TYR A 51 2.33 7.64 8.10
CA TYR A 51 3.75 7.43 8.34
C TYR A 51 4.55 7.80 7.09
N GLN A 52 5.62 8.55 7.27
CA GLN A 52 6.56 8.91 6.20
C GLN A 52 7.99 8.79 6.72
N TRP A 53 8.92 8.45 5.81
CA TRP A 53 10.34 8.42 6.12
C TRP A 53 11.17 8.81 4.89
N GLY A 54 12.48 8.94 5.07
CA GLY A 54 13.40 9.26 3.98
C GLY A 54 13.07 10.59 3.33
N THR A 55 12.75 10.59 2.06
CA THR A 55 12.37 11.79 1.31
C THR A 55 11.00 12.34 1.71
N LYS A 56 10.21 11.56 2.44
CA LYS A 56 8.83 11.87 2.82
C LYS A 56 7.90 12.09 1.61
N THR A 57 8.26 11.51 0.47
CA THR A 57 7.43 11.59 -0.73
C THR A 57 6.32 10.55 -0.71
N ALA A 58 6.66 9.32 -0.34
CA ALA A 58 5.66 8.26 -0.16
C ALA A 58 4.92 8.47 1.16
N ARG A 59 3.60 8.31 1.12
CA ARG A 59 2.71 8.53 2.27
C ARG A 59 2.00 7.23 2.59
N HIS A 60 2.31 6.64 3.74
CA HIS A 60 1.77 5.34 4.17
C HIS A 60 0.68 5.55 5.20
N HIS A 61 -0.51 5.01 4.92
CA HIS A 61 -1.70 5.20 5.73
C HIS A 61 -2.10 3.90 6.42
N PHE A 62 -2.28 3.97 7.72
CA PHE A 62 -2.64 2.83 8.57
C PHE A 62 -3.94 3.08 9.29
N CYS A 63 -4.67 2.02 9.59
CA CYS A 63 -5.76 2.09 10.55
C CYS A 63 -5.18 2.16 11.96
N LYS A 64 -5.38 3.27 12.67
CA LYS A 64 -4.85 3.41 14.03
C LYS A 64 -5.57 2.53 15.07
N VAL A 65 -6.72 1.98 14.70
CA VAL A 65 -7.50 1.12 15.60
C VAL A 65 -6.94 -0.32 15.62
N CYS A 66 -6.62 -0.88 14.44
CA CYS A 66 -6.12 -2.25 14.34
C CYS A 66 -4.69 -2.36 13.81
N GLY A 67 -4.08 -1.26 13.39
CA GLY A 67 -2.69 -1.25 12.92
C GLY A 67 -2.49 -1.73 11.50
N ILE A 68 -3.54 -2.07 10.78
CA ILE A 68 -3.41 -2.56 9.40
C ILE A 68 -2.98 -1.44 8.47
N TYR A 69 -1.95 -1.72 7.67
CA TYR A 69 -1.58 -0.88 6.54
C TYR A 69 -2.71 -0.94 5.50
N MET A 70 -3.22 0.23 5.11
CA MET A 70 -4.35 0.32 4.19
C MET A 70 -3.90 0.65 2.77
N PHE A 71 -3.18 1.75 2.59
CA PHE A 71 -2.71 2.18 1.28
C PHE A 71 -1.55 3.17 1.41
N HIS A 72 -0.88 3.41 0.28
CA HIS A 72 0.18 4.42 0.23
C HIS A 72 0.19 5.14 -1.11
N ASN A 73 0.62 6.40 -1.08
CA ASN A 73 0.99 7.14 -2.29
C ASN A 73 2.40 6.71 -2.68
N GLN A 74 2.58 6.32 -3.93
CA GLN A 74 3.86 5.78 -4.39
C GLN A 74 4.94 6.87 -4.45
N TRP A 75 6.19 6.48 -4.12
CA TRP A 75 7.32 7.40 -4.21
C TRP A 75 7.58 7.85 -5.65
N ALA A 76 7.57 6.91 -6.60
CA ALA A 76 7.90 7.18 -8.00
C ALA A 76 6.79 7.91 -8.74
N ASP A 77 5.55 7.69 -8.35
CA ASP A 77 4.38 8.29 -9.00
C ASP A 77 3.28 8.56 -7.96
N PRO A 78 3.27 9.78 -7.37
CA PRO A 78 2.28 10.12 -6.34
C PRO A 78 0.83 10.09 -6.80
N ASP A 79 0.57 10.09 -8.11
CA ASP A 79 -0.78 9.98 -8.65
C ASP A 79 -1.30 8.54 -8.68
N LYS A 80 -0.45 7.59 -8.29
CA LYS A 80 -0.82 6.18 -8.13
C LYS A 80 -0.80 5.78 -6.67
N ILE A 81 -1.79 4.97 -6.30
CA ILE A 81 -1.96 4.49 -4.93
C ILE A 81 -1.71 2.97 -4.92
N GLY A 82 -0.85 2.53 -4.00
CA GLY A 82 -0.72 1.11 -3.69
C GLY A 82 -1.70 0.75 -2.58
N VAL A 83 -2.59 -0.19 -2.84
CA VAL A 83 -3.60 -0.63 -1.88
C VAL A 83 -3.22 -2.00 -1.35
N ASN A 84 -3.30 -2.20 -0.03
CA ASN A 84 -3.02 -3.50 0.57
C ASN A 84 -4.01 -4.53 0.03
N MET A 85 -3.50 -5.48 -0.75
CA MET A 85 -4.30 -6.52 -1.40
C MET A 85 -5.10 -7.34 -0.40
N GLY A 86 -4.55 -7.57 0.79
CA GLY A 86 -5.20 -8.35 1.83
C GLY A 86 -6.42 -7.68 2.46
N THR A 87 -6.63 -6.39 2.21
CA THR A 87 -7.81 -5.66 2.72
C THR A 87 -8.98 -5.66 1.75
N LEU A 88 -8.79 -6.16 0.53
CA LEU A 88 -9.86 -6.21 -0.46
C LEU A 88 -10.85 -7.33 -0.11
N ASP A 89 -12.15 -7.01 -0.16
CA ASP A 89 -13.19 -7.99 0.10
C ASP A 89 -13.13 -9.14 -0.90
N GLY A 90 -13.20 -10.36 -0.39
CA GLY A 90 -13.19 -11.57 -1.22
C GLY A 90 -11.83 -11.92 -1.82
N VAL A 91 -10.77 -11.20 -1.47
CA VAL A 91 -9.42 -11.47 -1.97
C VAL A 91 -8.54 -12.01 -0.86
N ASN A 92 -8.04 -13.23 -1.04
CA ASN A 92 -7.02 -13.80 -0.19
C ASN A 92 -5.71 -13.86 -0.99
N PRO A 93 -4.67 -13.10 -0.61
CA PRO A 93 -3.40 -13.11 -1.37
C PRO A 93 -2.80 -14.50 -1.55
N ALA A 94 -3.05 -15.43 -0.63
CA ALA A 94 -2.55 -16.80 -0.75
C ALA A 94 -3.07 -17.53 -1.97
N ASP A 95 -4.25 -17.14 -2.48
CA ASP A 95 -4.85 -17.74 -3.67
C ASP A 95 -4.28 -17.17 -4.97
N HIS A 96 -3.42 -16.16 -4.88
CA HIS A 96 -2.85 -15.45 -6.03
C HIS A 96 -1.34 -15.57 -6.11
N GLU A 97 -0.75 -16.46 -5.34
CA GLU A 97 0.69 -16.73 -5.40
C GLU A 97 1.06 -17.47 -6.69
N PRO A 98 2.27 -17.27 -7.22
CA PRO A 98 3.33 -16.43 -6.68
C PRO A 98 3.10 -14.93 -6.95
N ILE A 99 3.30 -14.12 -5.93
CA ILE A 99 3.24 -12.67 -6.05
C ILE A 99 4.68 -12.15 -6.09
N GLN A 100 4.99 -11.40 -7.14
CA GLN A 100 6.35 -10.94 -7.40
C GLN A 100 6.88 -10.05 -6.27
N TRP A 101 8.17 -10.24 -5.93
CA TRP A 101 8.92 -9.31 -5.10
C TRP A 101 9.68 -8.33 -6.00
N ARG A 102 9.56 -7.04 -5.73
CA ARG A 102 10.26 -5.98 -6.45
C ARG A 102 11.42 -5.48 -5.60
N ASP A 103 12.52 -5.07 -6.26
CA ASP A 103 13.69 -4.58 -5.57
C ASP A 103 13.41 -3.17 -5.00
N GLY A 104 13.29 -3.08 -3.69
CA GLY A 104 13.17 -1.82 -2.97
C GLY A 104 14.41 -1.48 -2.15
N VAL A 105 15.41 -2.37 -2.12
CA VAL A 105 16.63 -2.15 -1.34
C VAL A 105 17.42 -0.97 -1.90
N ASN A 106 17.43 -0.80 -3.21
CA ASN A 106 18.10 0.31 -3.87
C ASN A 106 17.19 1.52 -4.08
N HIS A 107 16.01 1.51 -3.48
CA HIS A 107 15.08 2.65 -3.55
C HIS A 107 15.68 3.85 -2.81
N PRO A 108 15.66 5.07 -3.41
CA PRO A 108 16.28 6.23 -2.78
C PRO A 108 15.76 6.56 -1.38
N SER A 109 14.46 6.39 -1.15
CA SER A 109 13.87 6.64 0.16
C SER A 109 14.38 5.67 1.22
N ASP A 110 14.56 4.41 0.87
CA ASP A 110 15.07 3.40 1.81
C ASP A 110 16.53 3.66 2.14
N ARG A 111 17.34 3.99 1.13
CA ARG A 111 18.76 4.31 1.36
C ARG A 111 18.98 5.51 2.29
N LYS A 112 18.08 6.46 2.28
CA LYS A 112 18.16 7.64 3.14
C LYS A 112 17.90 7.34 4.61
N ASN A 113 17.37 6.17 4.91
CA ASN A 113 17.10 5.72 6.27
C ASN A 113 18.19 4.81 6.84
N GLU A 114 19.20 4.53 6.08
CA GLU A 114 20.31 3.69 6.50
C GLU A 114 21.37 4.47 7.28
#